data_47084ee0dd2ab441062a6928404620aa
#
_entry.id   47084ee0dd2ab441062a6928404620aa
#
_cell.length_a   1.000
_cell.length_b   1.000
_cell.length_c   1.000
_cell.angle_alpha   90.00
_cell.angle_beta   90.00
_cell.angle_gamma   90.00
#
_symmetry.space_group_name_H-M   'P 1'
#
loop_
_entity.id
_entity.type
_entity.pdbx_description
1 polymer ?
#
loop_
_entity_poly.entity_id
_entity_poly.type
_entity_poly.pdbx_seq_one_letter_code
_entity_poly.pdbx_strand_id
1 'polypeptide(L)'
;MLRGLHSLTALLLSGLLLWPLAPKVRSDSTLTQTARFGVKGPDGSDQVGVGVWPRKRDPGERFPIVIAFHGMTEAKSGPERGFSAWPDKYGLIDAYEALLAPPLTKGAFGGLVREPELLALNAELAARAVQGVFVVGIYTPDLLVDSGREAKLAAYADWVATVLVPRVRDVFPVTSVAERSVGVDGVSLGGMVSLEVGVRHPEVFGAIGSMQPAIRGGEASMADRLARAAAAHPLQIRLLSSDDDPLLPVTRKLSSELRKRQVAHSLLVSPGGHDYAFNRGPGAIELVRFQDRALHP
;
A
#
# COMPACT_ATOMS: atom_id res chain seq x y z
N MET A 1 -50.98 -53.30 -20.27
CA MET A 1 -50.83 -51.92 -20.75
C MET A 1 -49.89 -51.21 -19.82
N LEU A 2 -48.62 -51.18 -20.17
CA LEU A 2 -47.57 -50.50 -19.40
C LEU A 2 -47.35 -49.11 -19.98
N ARG A 3 -47.42 -48.10 -19.12
CA ARG A 3 -46.95 -46.74 -19.46
C ARG A 3 -45.70 -46.43 -18.68
N GLY A 4 -44.59 -46.21 -19.41
CA GLY A 4 -43.30 -45.88 -18.87
C GLY A 4 -43.24 -44.42 -18.38
N LEU A 5 -42.66 -44.23 -17.22
CA LEU A 5 -42.21 -42.92 -16.72
C LEU A 5 -40.80 -42.63 -17.28
N HIS A 6 -40.68 -41.57 -18.04
CA HIS A 6 -39.38 -41.03 -18.40
C HIS A 6 -38.96 -39.99 -17.32
N SER A 7 -37.93 -40.36 -16.58
CA SER A 7 -37.26 -39.47 -15.65
C SER A 7 -36.26 -38.61 -16.45
N LEU A 8 -36.51 -37.30 -16.52
CA LEU A 8 -35.54 -36.32 -17.01
C LEU A 8 -34.62 -35.94 -15.84
N THR A 9 -33.40 -36.43 -15.88
CA THR A 9 -32.31 -36.00 -15.01
C THR A 9 -31.70 -34.76 -15.64
N ALA A 10 -31.99 -33.59 -15.08
CA ALA A 10 -31.31 -32.33 -15.45
C ALA A 10 -29.90 -32.32 -14.86
N LEU A 11 -28.88 -32.45 -15.72
CA LEU A 11 -27.49 -32.21 -15.37
C LEU A 11 -27.30 -30.70 -15.22
N LEU A 12 -27.16 -30.23 -13.98
CA LEU A 12 -26.62 -28.93 -13.65
C LEU A 12 -25.09 -28.97 -13.89
N LEU A 13 -24.65 -28.54 -15.06
CA LEU A 13 -23.27 -28.20 -15.33
C LEU A 13 -22.95 -26.89 -14.61
N SER A 14 -22.43 -27.00 -13.38
CA SER A 14 -21.77 -25.90 -12.69
C SER A 14 -20.50 -25.53 -13.44
N GLY A 15 -20.57 -24.48 -14.23
CA GLY A 15 -19.40 -23.89 -14.88
C GLY A 15 -18.44 -23.35 -13.84
N LEU A 16 -17.50 -24.16 -13.40
CA LEU A 16 -16.27 -23.71 -12.73
C LEU A 16 -15.49 -22.91 -13.78
N LEU A 17 -15.62 -21.59 -13.72
CA LEU A 17 -14.69 -20.67 -14.37
C LEU A 17 -13.31 -20.90 -13.72
N LEU A 18 -12.49 -21.71 -14.38
CA LEU A 18 -11.07 -21.90 -14.06
C LEU A 18 -10.36 -20.57 -14.30
N TRP A 19 -10.27 -19.73 -13.28
CA TRP A 19 -9.34 -18.61 -13.25
C TRP A 19 -7.92 -19.19 -13.34
N PRO A 20 -7.01 -18.63 -14.14
CA PRO A 20 -5.66 -19.19 -14.27
C PRO A 20 -5.00 -19.23 -12.89
N LEU A 21 -4.68 -20.43 -12.44
CA LEU A 21 -4.26 -20.77 -11.07
C LEU A 21 -2.84 -20.32 -10.68
N ALA A 22 -2.09 -19.67 -11.58
CA ALA A 22 -0.76 -19.16 -11.25
C ALA A 22 -0.56 -17.75 -11.80
N PRO A 23 -0.15 -16.78 -10.95
CA PRO A 23 0.23 -15.46 -11.42
C PRO A 23 1.46 -15.61 -12.32
N LYS A 24 1.42 -15.02 -13.55
CA LYS A 24 2.61 -14.94 -14.40
C LYS A 24 3.61 -14.02 -13.73
N VAL A 25 4.65 -14.58 -13.14
CA VAL A 25 5.78 -13.83 -12.61
C VAL A 25 6.56 -13.26 -13.80
N ARG A 26 6.66 -11.94 -13.87
CA ARG A 26 7.51 -11.24 -14.83
C ARG A 26 8.67 -10.63 -14.05
N SER A 27 9.89 -10.89 -14.46
CA SER A 27 11.07 -10.36 -13.80
C SER A 27 12.11 -10.00 -14.85
N ASP A 28 12.19 -8.71 -15.15
CA ASP A 28 13.36 -8.12 -15.80
C ASP A 28 14.40 -7.65 -14.75
N SER A 29 14.03 -7.71 -13.46
CA SER A 29 14.84 -7.33 -12.30
C SER A 29 15.59 -8.52 -11.73
N THR A 30 16.81 -8.28 -11.27
CA THR A 30 17.65 -9.31 -10.62
C THR A 30 17.31 -9.51 -9.15
N LEU A 31 16.85 -8.47 -8.44
CA LEU A 31 16.64 -8.47 -6.99
C LEU A 31 15.17 -8.56 -6.58
N THR A 32 14.24 -8.19 -7.45
CA THR A 32 12.80 -8.21 -7.17
C THR A 32 12.02 -9.15 -8.07
N GLN A 33 10.81 -9.46 -7.68
CA GLN A 33 9.82 -10.22 -8.43
C GLN A 33 8.52 -9.41 -8.53
N THR A 34 7.81 -9.59 -9.65
CA THR A 34 6.53 -8.92 -9.88
C THR A 34 5.53 -9.92 -10.44
N ALA A 35 4.30 -9.93 -9.93
CA ALA A 35 3.23 -10.75 -10.47
C ALA A 35 1.87 -10.06 -10.37
N ARG A 36 0.99 -10.30 -11.36
CA ARG A 36 -0.39 -9.84 -11.36
C ARG A 36 -1.32 -10.91 -10.80
N PHE A 37 -2.42 -10.48 -10.18
CA PHE A 37 -3.45 -11.37 -9.67
C PHE A 37 -4.83 -10.76 -9.83
N GLY A 38 -5.86 -11.61 -9.91
CA GLY A 38 -7.25 -11.18 -9.98
C GLY A 38 -7.89 -11.14 -8.59
N VAL A 39 -8.74 -10.12 -8.37
CA VAL A 39 -9.56 -9.96 -7.18
C VAL A 39 -10.90 -9.36 -7.54
N LYS A 40 -11.99 -9.71 -6.83
CA LYS A 40 -13.27 -9.01 -6.96
C LYS A 40 -13.21 -7.67 -6.24
N GLY A 41 -13.58 -6.59 -6.93
CA GLY A 41 -13.67 -5.24 -6.37
C GLY A 41 -14.81 -5.07 -5.37
N PRO A 42 -14.87 -3.91 -4.68
CA PRO A 42 -15.93 -3.64 -3.71
C PRO A 42 -17.33 -3.56 -4.32
N ASP A 43 -17.42 -3.36 -5.63
CA ASP A 43 -18.66 -3.37 -6.43
C ASP A 43 -18.94 -4.72 -7.12
N GLY A 44 -18.11 -5.75 -6.85
CA GLY A 44 -18.19 -7.07 -7.47
C GLY A 44 -17.53 -7.18 -8.84
N SER A 45 -17.02 -6.09 -9.41
CA SER A 45 -16.29 -6.10 -10.69
C SER A 45 -14.98 -6.88 -10.59
N ASP A 46 -14.50 -7.36 -11.73
CA ASP A 46 -13.19 -7.98 -11.80
C ASP A 46 -12.11 -6.90 -11.82
N GLN A 47 -11.18 -6.99 -10.88
CA GLN A 47 -10.02 -6.11 -10.78
C GLN A 47 -8.73 -6.90 -10.84
N VAL A 48 -7.65 -6.20 -11.21
CA VAL A 48 -6.29 -6.73 -11.23
C VAL A 48 -5.48 -5.97 -10.18
N GLY A 49 -4.72 -6.71 -9.39
CA GLY A 49 -3.67 -6.17 -8.54
C GLY A 49 -2.30 -6.62 -9.03
N VAL A 50 -1.25 -5.96 -8.54
CA VAL A 50 0.14 -6.33 -8.81
C VAL A 50 0.92 -6.40 -7.50
N GLY A 51 1.61 -7.52 -7.27
CA GLY A 51 2.55 -7.69 -6.18
C GLY A 51 3.98 -7.41 -6.64
N VAL A 52 4.77 -6.74 -5.79
CA VAL A 52 6.23 -6.54 -5.96
C VAL A 52 6.90 -6.93 -4.64
N TRP A 53 7.89 -7.83 -4.70
CA TRP A 53 8.58 -8.32 -3.51
C TRP A 53 10.04 -8.69 -3.84
N PRO A 54 10.96 -8.77 -2.84
CA PRO A 54 12.32 -9.21 -3.10
C PRO A 54 12.37 -10.70 -3.44
N ARG A 55 13.39 -11.10 -4.19
CA ARG A 55 13.65 -12.52 -4.36
C ARG A 55 13.97 -13.14 -3.00
N LYS A 56 13.38 -14.29 -2.72
CA LYS A 56 13.67 -15.03 -1.50
C LYS A 56 15.15 -15.40 -1.42
N ARG A 57 15.72 -15.17 -0.24
CA ARG A 57 17.05 -15.66 0.12
C ARG A 57 16.96 -17.08 0.67
N ASP A 58 15.88 -17.37 1.42
CA ASP A 58 15.63 -18.67 2.03
C ASP A 58 14.23 -19.20 1.65
N PRO A 59 14.05 -20.53 1.49
CA PRO A 59 12.75 -21.12 1.13
C PRO A 59 11.64 -20.80 2.13
N GLY A 60 11.98 -20.64 3.41
CA GLY A 60 11.04 -20.34 4.50
C GLY A 60 10.66 -18.87 4.63
N GLU A 61 11.34 -17.95 3.93
CA GLU A 61 11.14 -16.51 4.05
C GLU A 61 9.70 -16.11 3.69
N ARG A 62 9.10 -15.24 4.51
CA ARG A 62 7.77 -14.69 4.32
C ARG A 62 7.81 -13.18 4.51
N PHE A 63 7.10 -12.46 3.64
CA PHE A 63 7.12 -11.00 3.63
C PHE A 63 5.82 -10.43 4.19
N PRO A 64 5.87 -9.45 5.10
CA PRO A 64 4.72 -8.64 5.45
C PRO A 64 4.09 -8.01 4.21
N ILE A 65 2.76 -7.84 4.24
CA ILE A 65 2.01 -7.26 3.11
C ILE A 65 1.92 -5.75 3.30
N VAL A 66 2.09 -4.99 2.21
CA VAL A 66 1.83 -3.54 2.17
C VAL A 66 0.88 -3.24 1.03
N ILE A 67 -0.30 -2.69 1.34
CA ILE A 67 -1.22 -2.22 0.32
C ILE A 67 -0.88 -0.77 -0.01
N ALA A 68 -0.49 -0.51 -1.26
CA ALA A 68 0.00 0.79 -1.73
C ALA A 68 -1.03 1.46 -2.64
N PHE A 69 -1.65 2.56 -2.15
CA PHE A 69 -2.66 3.32 -2.86
C PHE A 69 -2.04 4.42 -3.71
N HIS A 70 -2.51 4.58 -4.94
CA HIS A 70 -2.02 5.58 -5.89
C HIS A 70 -2.74 6.94 -5.76
N GLY A 71 -2.26 7.95 -6.48
CA GLY A 71 -2.82 9.29 -6.50
C GLY A 71 -4.04 9.46 -7.42
N MET A 72 -4.57 10.70 -7.45
CA MET A 72 -5.78 11.06 -8.20
C MET A 72 -5.64 10.89 -9.72
N THR A 73 -4.46 11.12 -10.27
CA THR A 73 -4.22 10.97 -11.72
C THR A 73 -4.50 9.55 -12.19
N GLU A 74 -4.09 8.56 -11.41
CA GLU A 74 -4.30 7.15 -11.70
C GLU A 74 -5.74 6.71 -11.40
N ALA A 75 -6.39 7.32 -10.40
CA ALA A 75 -7.82 7.11 -10.14
C ALA A 75 -8.66 7.51 -11.39
N LYS A 76 -8.34 8.64 -12.01
CA LYS A 76 -8.97 9.10 -13.26
C LYS A 76 -8.59 8.26 -14.49
N SER A 77 -7.49 7.52 -14.42
CA SER A 77 -7.04 6.65 -15.53
C SER A 77 -7.78 5.31 -15.58
N GLY A 78 -8.59 5.01 -14.56
CA GLY A 78 -9.40 3.80 -14.46
C GLY A 78 -8.63 2.56 -13.96
N PRO A 79 -9.38 1.47 -13.66
CA PRO A 79 -8.83 0.28 -13.00
C PRO A 79 -7.80 -0.45 -13.84
N GLU A 80 -7.91 -0.42 -15.17
CA GLU A 80 -6.99 -1.12 -16.08
C GLU A 80 -5.56 -0.56 -16.07
N ARG A 81 -5.37 0.69 -15.62
CA ARG A 81 -4.08 1.39 -15.60
C ARG A 81 -3.65 1.85 -14.22
N GLY A 82 -4.60 2.10 -13.33
CA GLY A 82 -4.32 2.63 -12.00
C GLY A 82 -3.63 1.61 -11.09
N PHE A 83 -3.99 0.33 -11.17
CA PHE A 83 -3.47 -0.70 -10.27
C PHE A 83 -1.94 -0.85 -10.30
N SER A 84 -1.31 -0.56 -11.43
CA SER A 84 0.14 -0.73 -11.61
C SER A 84 0.95 0.57 -11.45
N ALA A 85 0.33 1.61 -10.89
CA ALA A 85 0.99 2.91 -10.74
C ALA A 85 2.32 2.85 -9.99
N TRP A 86 2.38 2.09 -8.91
CA TRP A 86 3.60 1.97 -8.11
C TRP A 86 4.75 1.33 -8.86
N PRO A 87 4.65 0.15 -9.49
CA PRO A 87 5.74 -0.41 -10.28
C PRO A 87 6.01 0.35 -11.59
N ASP A 88 4.97 0.83 -12.29
CA ASP A 88 5.14 1.35 -13.65
C ASP A 88 5.47 2.85 -13.71
N LYS A 89 5.00 3.65 -12.72
CA LYS A 89 5.09 5.12 -12.77
C LYS A 89 5.81 5.73 -11.58
N TYR A 90 5.69 5.15 -10.39
CA TYR A 90 6.19 5.72 -9.15
C TYR A 90 7.55 5.16 -8.73
N GLY A 91 8.21 4.36 -9.58
CA GLY A 91 9.59 3.91 -9.39
C GLY A 91 9.79 2.91 -8.25
N LEU A 92 8.73 2.18 -7.86
CA LEU A 92 8.79 1.22 -6.76
C LEU A 92 9.88 0.16 -6.94
N ILE A 93 10.04 -0.37 -8.17
CA ILE A 93 11.03 -1.41 -8.45
C ILE A 93 12.44 -0.86 -8.26
N ASP A 94 12.75 0.29 -8.85
CA ASP A 94 14.07 0.93 -8.74
C ASP A 94 14.42 1.29 -7.30
N ALA A 95 13.45 1.84 -6.55
CA ALA A 95 13.61 2.16 -5.13
C ALA A 95 13.87 0.90 -4.29
N TYR A 96 13.16 -0.17 -4.59
CA TYR A 96 13.32 -1.45 -3.91
C TYR A 96 14.71 -2.03 -4.17
N GLU A 97 15.16 -2.05 -5.41
CA GLU A 97 16.49 -2.56 -5.80
C GLU A 97 17.61 -1.74 -5.17
N ALA A 98 17.47 -0.41 -5.14
CA ALA A 98 18.42 0.46 -4.48
C ALA A 98 18.52 0.15 -2.97
N LEU A 99 17.41 -0.08 -2.30
CA LEU A 99 17.37 -0.43 -0.87
C LEU A 99 17.94 -1.83 -0.57
N LEU A 100 17.83 -2.77 -1.51
CA LEU A 100 18.41 -4.12 -1.40
C LEU A 100 19.90 -4.16 -1.71
N ALA A 101 20.46 -3.12 -2.34
CA ALA A 101 21.87 -3.01 -2.71
C ALA A 101 22.49 -1.66 -2.24
N PRO A 102 22.51 -1.38 -0.92
CA PRO A 102 23.10 -0.15 -0.40
C PRO A 102 24.62 -0.09 -0.67
N PRO A 103 25.25 1.11 -0.65
CA PRO A 103 24.67 2.38 -0.20
C PRO A 103 23.81 3.06 -1.26
N LEU A 104 22.77 3.78 -0.79
CA LEU A 104 21.96 4.63 -1.65
C LEU A 104 22.78 5.84 -2.14
N THR A 105 22.45 6.32 -3.33
CA THR A 105 23.05 7.51 -3.95
C THR A 105 22.00 8.62 -4.08
N LYS A 106 22.42 9.86 -4.31
CA LYS A 106 21.48 10.95 -4.68
C LYS A 106 20.62 10.61 -5.90
N GLY A 107 21.17 9.82 -6.85
CA GLY A 107 20.46 9.36 -8.03
C GLY A 107 19.23 8.50 -7.70
N ALA A 108 19.29 7.66 -6.67
CA ALA A 108 18.16 6.86 -6.21
C ALA A 108 16.97 7.73 -5.74
N PHE A 109 17.23 8.97 -5.34
CA PHE A 109 16.23 9.95 -4.95
C PHE A 109 15.87 10.93 -6.09
N GLY A 110 16.38 10.74 -7.30
CA GLY A 110 16.27 11.75 -8.36
C GLY A 110 16.88 13.10 -7.98
N GLY A 111 17.85 13.13 -7.08
CA GLY A 111 18.44 14.36 -6.51
C GLY A 111 17.66 14.96 -5.33
N LEU A 112 16.48 14.48 -5.00
CA LEU A 112 15.56 15.01 -3.99
C LEU A 112 15.90 14.49 -2.57
N VAL A 113 17.15 14.62 -2.16
CA VAL A 113 17.63 14.25 -0.81
C VAL A 113 18.73 15.22 -0.36
N ARG A 114 18.72 15.57 0.92
CA ARG A 114 19.81 16.37 1.52
C ARG A 114 20.95 15.45 1.93
N GLU A 115 22.19 15.94 1.80
CA GLU A 115 23.38 15.14 2.11
C GLU A 115 23.36 14.51 3.52
N PRO A 116 23.03 15.26 4.59
CA PRO A 116 22.98 14.68 5.93
C PRO A 116 21.93 13.56 6.06
N GLU A 117 20.79 13.69 5.36
CA GLU A 117 19.72 12.69 5.34
C GLU A 117 20.19 11.42 4.64
N LEU A 118 20.86 11.57 3.49
CA LEU A 118 21.43 10.43 2.74
C LEU A 118 22.49 9.66 3.55
N LEU A 119 23.38 10.40 4.24
CA LEU A 119 24.41 9.79 5.08
C LEU A 119 23.78 9.04 6.27
N ALA A 120 22.81 9.65 6.94
CA ALA A 120 22.10 9.01 8.05
C ALA A 120 21.35 7.74 7.60
N LEU A 121 20.69 7.78 6.45
CA LEU A 121 19.98 6.64 5.89
C LEU A 121 20.94 5.51 5.51
N ASN A 122 22.06 5.82 4.89
CA ASN A 122 23.07 4.82 4.56
C ASN A 122 23.70 4.19 5.81
N ALA A 123 23.92 4.95 6.86
CA ALA A 123 24.35 4.41 8.16
C ALA A 123 23.29 3.49 8.78
N GLU A 124 22.02 3.85 8.70
CA GLU A 124 20.90 2.98 9.13
C GLU A 124 20.87 1.67 8.34
N LEU A 125 20.99 1.73 7.00
CA LEU A 125 20.98 0.55 6.14
C LEU A 125 22.20 -0.36 6.37
N ALA A 126 23.35 0.21 6.67
CA ALA A 126 24.55 -0.56 7.04
C ALA A 126 24.39 -1.28 8.39
N ALA A 127 23.71 -0.66 9.34
CA ALA A 127 23.43 -1.26 10.65
C ALA A 127 22.32 -2.32 10.58
N ARG A 128 21.31 -2.10 9.75
CA ARG A 128 20.17 -3.01 9.57
C ARG A 128 19.73 -3.00 8.11
N ALA A 129 20.08 -4.04 7.38
CA ALA A 129 19.65 -4.24 6.01
C ALA A 129 18.12 -4.35 5.90
N VAL A 130 17.56 -4.00 4.75
CA VAL A 130 16.14 -4.22 4.44
C VAL A 130 15.87 -5.71 4.36
N GLN A 131 14.86 -6.18 5.09
CA GLN A 131 14.41 -7.57 5.07
C GLN A 131 13.44 -7.83 3.92
N GLY A 132 12.61 -6.83 3.61
CA GLY A 132 11.68 -6.82 2.49
C GLY A 132 10.23 -6.95 2.91
N VAL A 133 9.35 -6.38 2.11
CA VAL A 133 7.90 -6.45 2.24
C VAL A 133 7.28 -6.85 0.89
N PHE A 134 6.08 -7.41 0.91
CA PHE A 134 5.29 -7.70 -0.30
C PHE A 134 4.38 -6.50 -0.58
N VAL A 135 4.76 -5.64 -1.52
CA VAL A 135 3.99 -4.45 -1.87
C VAL A 135 2.94 -4.78 -2.91
N VAL A 136 1.70 -4.44 -2.63
CA VAL A 136 0.52 -4.65 -3.50
C VAL A 136 0.06 -3.32 -4.07
N GLY A 137 0.18 -3.13 -5.37
CA GLY A 137 -0.50 -2.08 -6.10
C GLY A 137 -1.92 -2.52 -6.47
N ILE A 138 -2.90 -1.68 -6.20
CA ILE A 138 -4.32 -1.91 -6.49
C ILE A 138 -4.98 -0.61 -6.97
N TYR A 139 -6.03 -0.71 -7.76
CA TYR A 139 -6.79 0.46 -8.15
C TYR A 139 -7.53 1.09 -6.96
N THR A 140 -7.35 2.39 -6.82
CA THR A 140 -8.01 3.22 -5.82
C THR A 140 -8.95 4.18 -6.54
N PRO A 141 -10.28 4.02 -6.46
CA PRO A 141 -11.21 4.93 -7.13
C PRO A 141 -11.14 6.34 -6.52
N ASP A 142 -11.76 7.33 -7.18
CA ASP A 142 -11.87 8.68 -6.61
C ASP A 142 -12.81 8.67 -5.40
N LEU A 143 -12.20 8.58 -4.23
CA LEU A 143 -12.88 8.60 -2.92
C LEU A 143 -12.94 10.01 -2.32
N LEU A 144 -12.56 11.06 -3.06
CA LEU A 144 -12.71 12.45 -2.64
C LEU A 144 -14.03 13.10 -3.08
N VAL A 145 -14.86 12.37 -3.81
CA VAL A 145 -16.20 12.84 -4.21
C VAL A 145 -17.10 13.03 -2.99
N ASP A 146 -17.78 14.17 -2.90
CA ASP A 146 -18.54 14.54 -1.69
C ASP A 146 -19.77 13.67 -1.46
N SER A 147 -20.48 13.28 -2.53
CA SER A 147 -21.69 12.46 -2.43
C SER A 147 -21.40 11.04 -1.94
N GLY A 148 -21.86 10.71 -0.72
CA GLY A 148 -21.71 9.39 -0.13
C GLY A 148 -20.27 9.01 0.24
N ARG A 149 -19.38 9.99 0.38
CA ARG A 149 -17.94 9.78 0.62
C ARG A 149 -17.66 8.84 1.79
N GLU A 150 -18.31 9.06 2.92
CA GLU A 150 -18.11 8.27 4.13
C GLU A 150 -18.45 6.79 3.91
N ALA A 151 -19.58 6.50 3.29
CA ALA A 151 -20.00 5.13 2.96
C ALA A 151 -19.07 4.46 1.94
N LYS A 152 -18.60 5.21 0.94
CA LYS A 152 -17.64 4.70 -0.06
C LYS A 152 -16.28 4.39 0.57
N LEU A 153 -15.79 5.26 1.46
CA LEU A 153 -14.54 5.04 2.20
C LEU A 153 -14.65 3.83 3.12
N ALA A 154 -15.77 3.69 3.85
CA ALA A 154 -16.03 2.54 4.70
C ALA A 154 -16.03 1.24 3.87
N ALA A 155 -16.84 1.18 2.82
CA ALA A 155 -16.94 0.00 1.96
C ALA A 155 -15.59 -0.38 1.31
N TYR A 156 -14.79 0.62 0.90
CA TYR A 156 -13.47 0.37 0.35
C TYR A 156 -12.49 -0.14 1.41
N ALA A 157 -12.52 0.42 2.62
CA ALA A 157 -11.69 -0.03 3.73
C ALA A 157 -12.02 -1.46 4.15
N ASP A 158 -13.32 -1.77 4.29
CA ASP A 158 -13.82 -3.12 4.60
C ASP A 158 -13.35 -4.12 3.52
N TRP A 159 -13.48 -3.77 2.26
CA TRP A 159 -13.01 -4.59 1.15
C TRP A 159 -11.50 -4.84 1.19
N VAL A 160 -10.69 -3.81 1.46
CA VAL A 160 -9.23 -3.98 1.59
C VAL A 160 -8.90 -4.95 2.71
N ALA A 161 -9.52 -4.82 3.88
CA ALA A 161 -9.23 -5.65 5.04
C ALA A 161 -9.76 -7.09 4.90
N THR A 162 -10.98 -7.26 4.37
CA THR A 162 -11.71 -8.54 4.43
C THR A 162 -11.68 -9.34 3.12
N VAL A 163 -11.33 -8.71 1.99
CA VAL A 163 -11.27 -9.36 0.68
C VAL A 163 -9.87 -9.31 0.08
N LEU A 164 -9.29 -8.10 -0.05
CA LEU A 164 -8.01 -7.94 -0.74
C LEU A 164 -6.86 -8.62 0.03
N VAL A 165 -6.70 -8.35 1.31
CA VAL A 165 -5.61 -8.93 2.13
C VAL A 165 -5.71 -10.46 2.19
N PRO A 166 -6.86 -11.08 2.48
CA PRO A 166 -7.01 -12.54 2.40
C PRO A 166 -6.68 -13.09 1.00
N ARG A 167 -7.14 -12.43 -0.07
CA ARG A 167 -6.86 -12.85 -1.44
C ARG A 167 -5.37 -12.84 -1.78
N VAL A 168 -4.65 -11.82 -1.32
CA VAL A 168 -3.18 -11.76 -1.49
C VAL A 168 -2.49 -12.93 -0.80
N ARG A 169 -2.89 -13.25 0.43
CA ARG A 169 -2.35 -14.41 1.18
C ARG A 169 -2.64 -15.74 0.50
N ASP A 170 -3.83 -15.89 -0.05
CA ASP A 170 -4.24 -17.09 -0.78
C ASP A 170 -3.43 -17.30 -2.05
N VAL A 171 -3.22 -16.24 -2.83
CA VAL A 171 -2.49 -16.31 -4.11
C VAL A 171 -0.97 -16.38 -3.94
N PHE A 172 -0.45 -15.72 -2.91
CA PHE A 172 1.00 -15.59 -2.70
C PHE A 172 1.46 -16.21 -1.38
N PRO A 173 1.80 -17.50 -1.36
CA PRO A 173 2.28 -18.18 -0.14
C PRO A 173 3.62 -17.64 0.39
N VAL A 174 4.25 -16.68 -0.31
CA VAL A 174 5.42 -15.94 0.17
C VAL A 174 5.05 -14.83 1.17
N THR A 175 3.76 -14.54 1.37
CA THR A 175 3.30 -13.51 2.30
C THR A 175 3.19 -14.03 3.72
N SER A 176 3.44 -13.14 4.68
CA SER A 176 3.29 -13.44 6.10
C SER A 176 1.82 -13.57 6.49
N VAL A 177 1.53 -14.54 7.34
CA VAL A 177 0.21 -14.72 7.99
C VAL A 177 0.21 -14.29 9.45
N ALA A 178 1.36 -13.77 9.95
CA ALA A 178 1.46 -13.28 11.31
C ALA A 178 0.46 -12.14 11.55
N GLU A 179 -0.01 -12.04 12.77
CA GLU A 179 -0.86 -10.93 13.19
C GLU A 179 -0.16 -9.61 12.94
N ARG A 180 -0.91 -8.63 12.41
CA ARG A 180 -0.45 -7.26 12.16
C ARG A 180 0.77 -7.15 11.24
N SER A 181 1.06 -8.20 10.45
CA SER A 181 2.07 -8.17 9.39
C SER A 181 1.55 -7.53 8.10
N VAL A 182 0.61 -6.61 8.22
CA VAL A 182 0.03 -5.87 7.09
C VAL A 182 0.15 -4.38 7.36
N GLY A 183 0.64 -3.64 6.38
CA GLY A 183 0.66 -2.19 6.38
C GLY A 183 -0.14 -1.60 5.21
N VAL A 184 -0.44 -0.33 5.34
CA VAL A 184 -1.02 0.49 4.27
C VAL A 184 -0.13 1.70 4.02
N ASP A 185 -0.02 2.11 2.78
CA ASP A 185 0.72 3.31 2.38
C ASP A 185 0.09 3.92 1.12
N GLY A 186 0.42 5.17 0.82
CA GLY A 186 -0.09 5.79 -0.39
C GLY A 186 0.25 7.26 -0.49
N VAL A 187 0.05 7.83 -1.69
CA VAL A 187 0.38 9.22 -2.02
C VAL A 187 -0.86 10.02 -2.41
N SER A 188 -0.98 11.26 -1.95
CA SER A 188 -2.04 12.21 -2.33
C SER A 188 -3.44 11.67 -1.93
N LEU A 189 -4.31 11.36 -2.92
CA LEU A 189 -5.55 10.60 -2.67
C LEU A 189 -5.24 9.32 -1.89
N GLY A 190 -4.25 8.53 -2.33
CA GLY A 190 -3.83 7.30 -1.67
C GLY A 190 -3.29 7.53 -0.26
N GLY A 191 -2.64 8.66 -0.01
CA GLY A 191 -2.21 9.06 1.34
C GLY A 191 -3.37 9.31 2.30
N MET A 192 -4.46 9.91 1.82
CA MET A 192 -5.70 10.03 2.58
C MET A 192 -6.36 8.66 2.77
N VAL A 193 -6.42 7.85 1.72
CA VAL A 193 -7.03 6.51 1.77
C VAL A 193 -6.28 5.58 2.74
N SER A 194 -4.95 5.64 2.80
CA SER A 194 -4.19 4.83 3.76
C SER A 194 -4.53 5.17 5.22
N LEU A 195 -4.72 6.45 5.54
CA LEU A 195 -5.20 6.86 6.86
C LEU A 195 -6.59 6.30 7.14
N GLU A 196 -7.53 6.44 6.19
CA GLU A 196 -8.90 5.98 6.33
C GLU A 196 -9.02 4.46 6.50
N VAL A 197 -8.27 3.69 5.72
CA VAL A 197 -8.23 2.22 5.81
C VAL A 197 -7.61 1.79 7.15
N GLY A 198 -6.48 2.37 7.51
CA GLY A 198 -5.77 2.00 8.73
C GLY A 198 -6.54 2.29 10.02
N VAL A 199 -7.28 3.42 10.09
CA VAL A 199 -8.07 3.75 11.30
C VAL A 199 -9.37 2.96 11.42
N ARG A 200 -9.87 2.38 10.33
CA ARG A 200 -11.10 1.57 10.35
C ARG A 200 -10.84 0.12 10.72
N HIS A 201 -9.66 -0.38 10.41
CA HIS A 201 -9.25 -1.76 10.67
C HIS A 201 -7.90 -1.83 11.41
N PRO A 202 -7.76 -1.19 12.58
CA PRO A 202 -6.49 -1.18 13.33
C PRO A 202 -6.10 -2.56 13.85
N GLU A 203 -7.04 -3.51 13.89
CA GLU A 203 -6.79 -4.92 14.21
C GLU A 203 -6.05 -5.65 13.08
N VAL A 204 -6.18 -5.20 11.82
CA VAL A 204 -5.53 -5.80 10.66
C VAL A 204 -4.16 -5.17 10.40
N PHE A 205 -4.10 -3.82 10.48
CA PHE A 205 -2.93 -3.06 10.04
C PHE A 205 -1.99 -2.71 11.20
N GLY A 206 -0.72 -3.11 11.08
CA GLY A 206 0.35 -2.76 12.04
C GLY A 206 1.05 -1.44 11.72
N ALA A 207 0.99 -0.99 10.46
CA ALA A 207 1.67 0.20 9.99
C ALA A 207 0.80 1.03 9.04
N ILE A 208 0.82 2.35 9.23
CA ILE A 208 0.12 3.33 8.38
C ILE A 208 1.15 4.35 7.89
N GLY A 209 1.51 4.27 6.61
CA GLY A 209 2.24 5.31 5.90
C GLY A 209 1.27 6.22 5.16
N SER A 210 1.54 7.51 5.14
CA SER A 210 0.74 8.49 4.41
C SER A 210 1.65 9.56 3.82
N MET A 211 1.64 9.69 2.50
CA MET A 211 2.46 10.64 1.76
C MET A 211 1.59 11.73 1.16
N GLN A 212 1.96 12.99 1.42
CA GLN A 212 1.30 14.15 0.81
C GLN A 212 -0.24 14.04 0.84
N PRO A 213 -0.86 13.71 2.00
CA PRO A 213 -2.25 13.28 2.05
C PRO A 213 -3.23 14.38 1.63
N ALA A 214 -4.14 14.05 0.72
CA ALA A 214 -5.18 14.95 0.24
C ALA A 214 -6.34 15.07 1.25
N ILE A 215 -6.04 15.44 2.49
CA ILE A 215 -7.04 15.72 3.52
C ILE A 215 -7.63 17.12 3.25
N ARG A 216 -8.95 17.20 3.11
CA ARG A 216 -9.67 18.45 2.85
C ARG A 216 -10.37 18.93 4.13
N GLY A 217 -9.61 19.39 5.10
CA GLY A 217 -10.11 19.67 6.45
C GLY A 217 -10.33 18.36 7.25
N GLY A 218 -10.61 18.49 8.53
CA GLY A 218 -10.86 17.33 9.40
C GLY A 218 -9.59 16.69 9.98
N GLU A 219 -8.45 17.39 9.97
CA GLU A 219 -7.18 16.88 10.52
C GLU A 219 -7.31 16.55 12.02
N ALA A 220 -8.06 17.35 12.77
CA ALA A 220 -8.35 17.07 14.17
C ALA A 220 -9.18 15.80 14.35
N SER A 221 -10.23 15.63 13.53
CA SER A 221 -11.07 14.42 13.54
C SER A 221 -10.27 13.17 13.13
N MET A 222 -9.41 13.27 12.11
CA MET A 222 -8.52 12.18 11.73
C MET A 222 -7.56 11.83 12.87
N ALA A 223 -6.99 12.84 13.55
CA ALA A 223 -6.11 12.63 14.69
C ALA A 223 -6.84 11.98 15.87
N ASP A 224 -8.12 12.31 16.12
CA ASP A 224 -8.95 11.63 17.15
C ASP A 224 -9.16 10.16 16.82
N ARG A 225 -9.39 9.84 15.55
CA ARG A 225 -9.58 8.46 15.09
C ARG A 225 -8.27 7.67 15.19
N LEU A 226 -7.15 8.24 14.77
CA LEU A 226 -5.82 7.64 14.92
C LEU A 226 -5.45 7.42 16.38
N ALA A 227 -5.80 8.35 17.27
CA ALA A 227 -5.57 8.19 18.71
C ALA A 227 -6.36 7.01 19.28
N ARG A 228 -7.64 6.88 18.93
CA ARG A 228 -8.45 5.72 19.35
C ARG A 228 -7.91 4.41 18.79
N ALA A 229 -7.53 4.38 17.52
CA ALA A 229 -6.95 3.20 16.88
C ALA A 229 -5.62 2.79 17.55
N ALA A 230 -4.72 3.75 17.79
CA ALA A 230 -3.44 3.51 18.44
C ALA A 230 -3.56 3.11 19.92
N ALA A 231 -4.63 3.54 20.62
CA ALA A 231 -4.92 3.11 21.98
C ALA A 231 -5.46 1.67 22.02
N ALA A 232 -6.19 1.24 21.02
CA ALA A 232 -6.73 -0.11 20.91
C ALA A 232 -5.68 -1.14 20.42
N HIS A 233 -4.82 -0.72 19.50
CA HIS A 233 -3.83 -1.58 18.85
C HIS A 233 -2.51 -0.83 18.64
N PRO A 234 -1.34 -1.46 18.87
CA PRO A 234 -0.04 -0.86 18.55
C PRO A 234 0.03 -0.49 17.07
N LEU A 235 0.22 0.78 16.74
CA LEU A 235 0.31 1.28 15.37
C LEU A 235 1.63 2.04 15.15
N GLN A 236 2.31 1.74 14.05
CA GLN A 236 3.40 2.55 13.55
C GLN A 236 2.85 3.54 12.52
N ILE A 237 3.07 4.84 12.72
CA ILE A 237 2.49 5.88 11.85
C ILE A 237 3.60 6.75 11.29
N ARG A 238 3.65 6.92 9.96
CA ARG A 238 4.54 7.84 9.27
C ARG A 238 3.74 8.79 8.38
N LEU A 239 4.00 10.09 8.52
CA LEU A 239 3.59 11.14 7.60
C LEU A 239 4.82 11.56 6.78
N LEU A 240 4.67 11.69 5.47
CA LEU A 240 5.71 12.15 4.56
C LEU A 240 5.14 13.27 3.68
N SER A 241 5.90 14.34 3.48
CA SER A 241 5.59 15.39 2.52
C SER A 241 6.89 15.95 1.93
N SER A 242 6.80 16.92 1.05
CA SER A 242 7.95 17.64 0.51
C SER A 242 7.85 19.12 0.80
N ASP A 243 8.99 19.82 0.69
CA ASP A 243 9.08 21.23 1.07
C ASP A 243 8.37 22.18 0.09
N ASP A 244 8.12 21.74 -1.16
CA ASP A 244 7.34 22.46 -2.18
C ASP A 244 5.98 21.76 -2.48
N ASP A 245 5.43 21.04 -1.49
CA ASP A 245 4.12 20.40 -1.61
C ASP A 245 3.01 21.35 -1.15
N PRO A 246 2.00 21.66 -2.00
CA PRO A 246 0.85 22.47 -1.58
C PRO A 246 0.05 21.86 -0.43
N LEU A 247 0.17 20.54 -0.18
CA LEU A 247 -0.47 19.84 0.94
C LEU A 247 0.42 19.75 2.19
N LEU A 248 1.64 20.28 2.18
CA LEU A 248 2.51 20.29 3.35
C LEU A 248 1.87 20.96 4.59
N PRO A 249 1.15 22.11 4.46
CA PRO A 249 0.46 22.71 5.61
C PRO A 249 -0.56 21.76 6.26
N VAL A 250 -1.31 20.99 5.46
CA VAL A 250 -2.29 20.01 5.93
C VAL A 250 -1.59 18.85 6.66
N THR A 251 -0.49 18.35 6.09
CA THR A 251 0.32 17.28 6.71
C THR A 251 0.91 17.73 8.04
N ARG A 252 1.45 18.95 8.12
CA ARG A 252 1.96 19.53 9.36
C ARG A 252 0.86 19.73 10.41
N LYS A 253 -0.32 20.15 9.99
CA LYS A 253 -1.47 20.32 10.88
C LYS A 253 -1.91 18.97 11.46
N LEU A 254 -2.03 17.94 10.64
CA LEU A 254 -2.32 16.59 11.14
C LEU A 254 -1.26 16.11 12.15
N SER A 255 0.02 16.28 11.84
CA SER A 255 1.11 15.95 12.78
C SER A 255 1.01 16.74 14.10
N SER A 256 0.65 18.02 14.04
CA SER A 256 0.43 18.83 15.24
C SER A 256 -0.74 18.31 16.07
N GLU A 257 -1.85 17.93 15.42
CA GLU A 257 -3.01 17.36 16.10
C GLU A 257 -2.73 16.00 16.73
N LEU A 258 -1.90 15.15 16.07
CA LEU A 258 -1.44 13.88 16.64
C LEU A 258 -0.56 14.08 17.89
N ARG A 259 0.37 15.07 17.86
CA ARG A 259 1.19 15.40 19.04
C ARG A 259 0.35 15.86 20.24
N LYS A 260 -0.67 16.69 20.02
CA LYS A 260 -1.60 17.13 21.07
C LYS A 260 -2.29 15.95 21.76
N ARG A 261 -2.51 14.84 21.03
CA ARG A 261 -3.13 13.61 21.51
C ARG A 261 -2.12 12.55 21.97
N GLN A 262 -0.85 12.92 21.98
CA GLN A 262 0.27 12.03 22.38
C GLN A 262 0.35 10.75 21.51
N VAL A 263 -0.08 10.81 20.25
CA VAL A 263 0.04 9.70 19.31
C VAL A 263 1.45 9.69 18.74
N ALA A 264 2.17 8.58 18.98
CA ALA A 264 3.50 8.37 18.41
C ALA A 264 3.44 8.29 16.89
N HIS A 265 4.21 9.13 16.22
CA HIS A 265 4.31 9.16 14.77
C HIS A 265 5.60 9.85 14.33
N SER A 266 6.03 9.60 13.10
CA SER A 266 7.07 10.38 12.44
C SER A 266 6.48 11.34 11.41
N LEU A 267 7.11 12.49 11.24
CA LEU A 267 6.88 13.41 10.14
C LEU A 267 8.21 13.67 9.44
N LEU A 268 8.29 13.31 8.16
CA LEU A 268 9.42 13.56 7.28
C LEU A 268 9.03 14.60 6.23
N VAL A 269 9.96 15.50 5.91
CA VAL A 269 9.79 16.50 4.85
C VAL A 269 11.05 16.49 3.98
N SER A 270 10.96 15.89 2.81
CA SER A 270 12.04 15.80 1.83
C SER A 270 12.02 16.98 0.86
N PRO A 271 13.10 17.27 0.14
CA PRO A 271 13.04 18.17 -1.01
C PRO A 271 12.08 17.68 -2.09
N GLY A 272 11.44 18.59 -2.82
CA GLY A 272 10.62 18.27 -3.99
C GLY A 272 9.20 18.81 -3.96
N GLY A 273 8.44 18.57 -5.03
CA GLY A 273 7.06 18.98 -5.23
C GLY A 273 6.04 17.88 -4.98
N HIS A 274 4.82 18.10 -5.49
CA HIS A 274 3.72 17.12 -5.48
C HIS A 274 3.61 16.47 -6.86
N ASP A 275 4.59 15.65 -7.23
CA ASP A 275 4.77 15.16 -8.58
C ASP A 275 5.36 13.74 -8.67
N TYR A 276 5.54 13.26 -9.89
CA TYR A 276 6.14 11.95 -10.15
C TYR A 276 7.63 11.88 -9.77
N ALA A 277 8.37 12.99 -9.78
CA ALA A 277 9.78 12.98 -9.38
C ALA A 277 9.89 12.65 -7.89
N PHE A 278 9.04 13.27 -7.05
CA PHE A 278 8.94 12.92 -5.64
C PHE A 278 8.54 11.45 -5.43
N ASN A 279 7.51 10.99 -6.16
CA ASN A 279 7.04 9.60 -6.02
C ASN A 279 8.12 8.58 -6.37
N ARG A 280 8.91 8.82 -7.43
CA ARG A 280 9.99 7.92 -7.90
C ARG A 280 11.22 7.91 -7.01
N GLY A 281 11.47 8.99 -6.31
CA GLY A 281 12.60 9.14 -5.41
C GLY A 281 12.20 8.95 -3.95
N PRO A 282 12.05 10.05 -3.17
CA PRO A 282 11.76 9.97 -1.73
C PRO A 282 10.52 9.12 -1.42
N GLY A 283 9.46 9.24 -2.21
CA GLY A 283 8.19 8.55 -1.98
C GLY A 283 8.33 7.02 -1.97
N ALA A 284 8.87 6.45 -3.04
CA ALA A 284 9.01 4.99 -3.16
C ALA A 284 10.04 4.41 -2.19
N ILE A 285 11.17 5.10 -1.98
CA ILE A 285 12.19 4.69 -1.00
C ILE A 285 11.60 4.66 0.40
N GLU A 286 10.90 5.73 0.80
CA GLU A 286 10.31 5.83 2.13
C GLU A 286 9.11 4.87 2.33
N LEU A 287 8.36 4.54 1.28
CA LEU A 287 7.34 3.51 1.36
C LEU A 287 7.97 2.18 1.80
N VAL A 288 8.94 1.68 1.05
CA VAL A 288 9.56 0.38 1.33
C VAL A 288 10.29 0.41 2.68
N ARG A 289 11.13 1.45 2.92
CA ARG A 289 11.93 1.56 4.14
C ARG A 289 11.06 1.61 5.40
N PHE A 290 10.05 2.50 5.42
CA PHE A 290 9.18 2.63 6.59
C PHE A 290 8.42 1.34 6.87
N GLN A 291 7.82 0.75 5.86
CA GLN A 291 7.02 -0.47 6.03
C GLN A 291 7.90 -1.66 6.46
N ASP A 292 9.12 -1.76 5.91
CA ASP A 292 10.08 -2.78 6.34
C ASP A 292 10.43 -2.62 7.83
N ARG A 293 10.73 -1.41 8.29
CA ARG A 293 11.06 -1.16 9.70
C ARG A 293 9.88 -1.37 10.63
N ALA A 294 8.70 -0.98 10.21
CA ALA A 294 7.49 -1.05 11.03
C ALA A 294 6.94 -2.48 11.18
N LEU A 295 7.10 -3.31 10.15
CA LEU A 295 6.51 -4.65 10.11
C LEU A 295 7.50 -5.78 10.41
N HIS A 296 8.80 -5.46 10.56
CA HIS A 296 9.84 -6.33 11.10
C HIS A 296 10.46 -5.65 12.34
N PRO A 297 9.81 -5.67 13.49
CA PRO A 297 10.26 -4.98 14.70
C PRO A 297 11.56 -5.55 15.31
#